data_dbc896041475ad7c47a6b0341962f09f
#
_entry.id   dbc896041475ad7c47a6b0341962f09f
#
_cell.length_a   1.000
_cell.length_b   1.000
_cell.length_c   1.000
_cell.angle_alpha   90.00
_cell.angle_beta   90.00
_cell.angle_gamma   90.00
#
_symmetry.space_group_name_H-M   'P 1'
#
loop_
_entity.id
_entity.type
_entity.pdbx_description
1 polymer ?
#
loop_
_entity_poly.entity_id
_entity_poly.type
_entity_poly.pdbx_seq_one_letter_code
_entity_poly.pdbx_strand_id
1 'polypeptide(L)'
;MVLTASSDEVELFPKVALASPLFKEALAELSLPKNIHIVIDPWMYGGWDLPGETSPRYMQGLVYARDPATNNPDSNHYAFPLPLMPVMDMASGQIIRVDRLATGGKEDGLKYGTGPKEALQHCRPAEYIPELIEGGLRQDLKPLNVVQPFGPSFTVTGNSLVTWQKWKFRVGFTPREGAVIHDLVLS
;
A
#
# COMPACT_ATOMS: atom_id res chain seq x y z
N MET A 1 -18.05 10.81 13.68
CA MET A 1 -16.61 10.47 13.75
C MET A 1 -16.48 9.04 13.27
N VAL A 2 -15.86 8.82 12.10
CA VAL A 2 -15.63 7.46 11.58
C VAL A 2 -14.41 6.90 12.29
N LEU A 3 -14.54 5.74 12.96
CA LEU A 3 -13.42 5.06 13.60
C LEU A 3 -12.47 4.53 12.53
N THR A 4 -11.17 4.64 12.77
CA THR A 4 -10.13 4.02 11.93
C THR A 4 -10.23 2.50 11.98
N ALA A 5 -9.73 1.81 10.95
CA ALA A 5 -9.65 0.36 10.95
C ALA A 5 -8.61 -0.12 11.99
N SER A 6 -8.89 -1.23 12.65
CA SER A 6 -7.91 -1.97 13.45
C SER A 6 -7.01 -2.82 12.55
N SER A 7 -5.86 -3.27 13.07
CA SER A 7 -4.97 -4.18 12.33
C SER A 7 -5.68 -5.46 11.92
N ASP A 8 -6.50 -6.02 12.80
CA ASP A 8 -7.26 -7.26 12.53
C ASP A 8 -8.25 -7.08 11.39
N GLU A 9 -8.92 -5.93 11.31
CA GLU A 9 -9.84 -5.60 10.22
C GLU A 9 -9.12 -5.44 8.89
N VAL A 10 -7.94 -4.81 8.90
CA VAL A 10 -7.08 -4.67 7.70
C VAL A 10 -6.64 -6.05 7.19
N GLU A 11 -6.27 -6.97 8.08
CA GLU A 11 -5.88 -8.34 7.70
C GLU A 11 -7.07 -9.20 7.25
N LEU A 12 -8.25 -8.96 7.81
CA LEU A 12 -9.47 -9.71 7.50
C LEU A 12 -10.02 -9.36 6.11
N PHE A 13 -9.98 -8.10 5.74
CA PHE A 13 -10.61 -7.58 4.53
C PHE A 13 -10.21 -8.33 3.24
N PRO A 14 -8.91 -8.53 2.92
CA PRO A 14 -8.50 -9.24 1.71
C PRO A 14 -9.04 -10.69 1.68
N LYS A 15 -9.07 -11.36 2.82
CA LYS A 15 -9.57 -12.74 2.95
C LYS A 15 -11.07 -12.82 2.62
N VAL A 16 -11.85 -11.90 3.17
CA VAL A 16 -13.30 -11.80 2.92
C VAL A 16 -13.57 -11.42 1.46
N ALA A 17 -12.84 -10.46 0.91
CA ALA A 17 -12.99 -10.03 -0.47
C ALA A 17 -12.72 -11.18 -1.45
N LEU A 18 -11.59 -11.87 -1.31
CA LEU A 18 -11.23 -13.02 -2.17
C LEU A 18 -12.20 -14.19 -2.05
N ALA A 19 -12.86 -14.36 -0.91
CA ALA A 19 -13.88 -15.39 -0.70
C ALA A 19 -15.24 -15.02 -1.29
N SER A 20 -15.53 -13.72 -1.43
CA SER A 20 -16.84 -13.18 -1.84
C SER A 20 -17.25 -13.61 -3.25
N PRO A 21 -18.49 -14.10 -3.43
CA PRO A 21 -19.05 -14.37 -4.76
C PRO A 21 -19.10 -13.13 -5.65
N LEU A 22 -19.50 -11.97 -5.11
CA LEU A 22 -19.56 -10.70 -5.85
C LEU A 22 -18.19 -10.31 -6.42
N PHE A 23 -17.14 -10.49 -5.64
CA PHE A 23 -15.79 -10.18 -6.10
C PHE A 23 -15.28 -11.17 -7.15
N LYS A 24 -15.59 -12.47 -6.99
CA LYS A 24 -15.24 -13.50 -7.97
C LYS A 24 -15.93 -13.27 -9.31
N GLU A 25 -17.20 -12.88 -9.30
CA GLU A 25 -17.95 -12.51 -10.50
C GLU A 25 -17.33 -11.30 -11.19
N ALA A 26 -16.99 -10.26 -10.43
CA ALA A 26 -16.31 -9.08 -10.98
C ALA A 26 -14.93 -9.39 -11.58
N LEU A 27 -14.14 -10.25 -10.93
CA LEU A 27 -12.87 -10.72 -11.48
C LEU A 27 -13.04 -11.51 -12.78
N ALA A 28 -14.09 -12.30 -12.88
CA ALA A 28 -14.37 -13.11 -14.08
C ALA A 28 -14.75 -12.27 -15.31
N GLU A 29 -15.15 -11.00 -15.11
CA GLU A 29 -15.37 -10.05 -16.22
C GLU A 29 -14.06 -9.62 -16.90
N LEU A 30 -12.92 -9.75 -16.19
CA LEU A 30 -11.60 -9.34 -16.66
C LEU A 30 -10.89 -10.50 -17.37
N SER A 31 -10.20 -10.21 -18.47
CA SER A 31 -9.35 -11.18 -19.19
C SER A 31 -8.00 -11.32 -18.49
N LEU A 32 -7.99 -12.03 -17.35
CA LEU A 32 -6.78 -12.23 -16.58
C LEU A 32 -6.07 -13.55 -16.94
N PRO A 33 -4.72 -13.61 -16.85
CA PRO A 33 -3.98 -14.85 -17.00
C PRO A 33 -4.44 -15.92 -15.98
N LYS A 34 -4.36 -17.18 -16.38
CA LYS A 34 -4.66 -18.29 -15.45
C LYS A 34 -3.67 -18.27 -14.28
N ASN A 35 -4.18 -18.53 -13.08
CA ASN A 35 -3.40 -18.61 -11.84
C ASN A 35 -2.71 -17.30 -11.43
N ILE A 36 -3.22 -16.16 -11.90
CA ILE A 36 -2.73 -14.87 -11.42
C ILE A 36 -3.04 -14.70 -9.92
N HIS A 37 -2.08 -14.16 -9.19
CA HIS A 37 -2.27 -13.83 -7.79
C HIS A 37 -2.85 -12.42 -7.65
N ILE A 38 -3.96 -12.30 -6.95
CA ILE A 38 -4.62 -11.02 -6.67
C ILE A 38 -4.15 -10.49 -5.31
N VAL A 39 -3.76 -9.24 -5.29
CA VAL A 39 -3.39 -8.48 -4.09
C VAL A 39 -4.44 -7.41 -3.85
N ILE A 40 -4.85 -7.23 -2.61
CA ILE A 40 -5.84 -6.23 -2.24
C ILE A 40 -5.29 -5.40 -1.09
N ASP A 41 -5.19 -4.09 -1.29
CA ASP A 41 -4.80 -3.12 -0.27
C ASP A 41 -6.04 -2.52 0.38
N PRO A 42 -6.29 -2.79 1.67
CA PRO A 42 -7.45 -2.27 2.40
C PRO A 42 -7.31 -0.79 2.75
N TRP A 43 -8.38 -0.03 2.54
CA TRP A 43 -8.46 1.37 2.93
C TRP A 43 -9.81 1.68 3.53
N MET A 44 -9.86 2.63 4.46
CA MET A 44 -11.15 3.16 4.92
C MET A 44 -11.87 3.83 3.76
N TYR A 45 -13.18 3.56 3.67
CA TYR A 45 -14.02 4.20 2.67
C TYR A 45 -14.25 5.67 3.05
N GLY A 46 -13.80 6.58 2.21
CA GLY A 46 -13.83 8.02 2.47
C GLY A 46 -14.99 8.78 1.79
N GLY A 47 -15.89 8.07 1.13
CA GLY A 47 -16.99 8.65 0.37
C GLY A 47 -18.26 8.87 1.19
N TRP A 48 -19.16 9.71 0.65
CA TRP A 48 -20.53 9.89 1.11
C TRP A 48 -21.40 9.17 0.11
N ASP A 49 -22.15 8.17 0.55
CA ASP A 49 -22.99 7.44 -0.38
C ASP A 49 -24.26 8.24 -0.74
N LEU A 50 -24.94 8.82 0.23
CA LEU A 50 -26.11 9.67 -0.03
C LEU A 50 -26.21 10.83 0.98
N PRO A 51 -26.71 12.01 0.57
CA PRO A 51 -26.99 13.10 1.50
C PRO A 51 -28.05 12.70 2.52
N GLY A 52 -27.75 12.84 3.82
CA GLY A 52 -28.69 12.61 4.91
C GLY A 52 -28.65 11.20 5.52
N GLU A 53 -27.86 10.29 5.00
CA GLU A 53 -27.63 9.00 5.65
C GLU A 53 -26.60 9.10 6.77
N THR A 54 -26.80 8.30 7.82
CA THR A 54 -25.76 8.05 8.81
C THR A 54 -24.63 7.31 8.12
N SER A 55 -23.45 7.89 8.07
CA SER A 55 -22.28 7.30 7.40
C SER A 55 -22.02 5.90 7.92
N PRO A 56 -22.33 4.85 7.16
CA PRO A 56 -21.98 3.51 7.55
C PRO A 56 -20.46 3.37 7.61
N ARG A 57 -19.97 2.47 8.45
CA ARG A 57 -18.54 2.21 8.55
C ARG A 57 -18.15 1.21 7.48
N TYR A 58 -17.65 1.72 6.36
CA TYR A 58 -17.20 0.92 5.23
C TYR A 58 -15.67 0.86 5.12
N MET A 59 -15.17 -0.23 4.56
CA MET A 59 -13.81 -0.41 4.10
C MET A 59 -13.84 -0.76 2.61
N GLN A 60 -12.86 -0.26 1.88
CA GLN A 60 -12.68 -0.53 0.45
C GLN A 60 -11.32 -1.16 0.21
N GLY A 61 -11.14 -1.82 -0.93
CA GLY A 61 -9.86 -2.41 -1.31
C GLY A 61 -9.41 -1.95 -2.69
N LEU A 62 -8.19 -1.45 -2.78
CA LEU A 62 -7.54 -1.25 -4.07
C LEU A 62 -6.98 -2.60 -4.54
N VAL A 63 -7.31 -2.99 -5.76
CA VAL A 63 -7.03 -4.32 -6.28
C VAL A 63 -5.90 -4.28 -7.29
N TYR A 64 -4.97 -5.19 -7.15
CA TYR A 64 -3.80 -5.34 -8.00
C TYR A 64 -3.60 -6.81 -8.38
N ALA A 65 -2.89 -7.03 -9.48
CA ALA A 65 -2.33 -8.34 -9.80
C ALA A 65 -0.85 -8.37 -9.47
N ARG A 66 -0.34 -9.54 -9.08
CA ARG A 66 1.11 -9.76 -9.07
C ARG A 66 1.61 -9.82 -10.50
N ASP A 67 2.88 -9.50 -10.77
CA ASP A 67 3.45 -9.57 -12.12
C ASP A 67 3.10 -10.93 -12.77
N PRO A 68 2.31 -10.94 -13.86
CA PRO A 68 1.86 -12.18 -14.48
C PRO A 68 2.99 -12.99 -15.14
N ALA A 69 4.13 -12.37 -15.42
CA ALA A 69 5.27 -13.05 -16.03
C ALA A 69 6.05 -13.90 -15.03
N THR A 70 6.22 -13.41 -13.81
CA THR A 70 7.04 -14.06 -12.78
C THR A 70 6.21 -14.59 -11.62
N ASN A 71 5.08 -13.93 -11.33
CA ASN A 71 4.26 -14.17 -10.14
C ASN A 71 5.09 -14.14 -8.83
N ASN A 72 6.18 -13.37 -8.81
CA ASN A 72 7.08 -13.25 -7.68
C ASN A 72 6.40 -12.50 -6.52
N PRO A 73 6.40 -13.02 -5.28
CA PRO A 73 5.78 -12.36 -4.13
C PRO A 73 6.34 -10.99 -3.81
N ASP A 74 7.60 -10.75 -4.15
CA ASP A 74 8.31 -9.51 -3.87
C ASP A 74 8.23 -8.49 -5.02
N SER A 75 7.56 -8.86 -6.12
CA SER A 75 7.33 -7.98 -7.27
C SER A 75 6.40 -6.83 -6.90
N ASN A 76 6.64 -5.67 -7.50
CA ASN A 76 5.82 -4.48 -7.34
C ASN A 76 4.43 -4.66 -7.98
N HIS A 77 3.46 -5.09 -7.20
CA HIS A 77 2.08 -5.27 -7.67
C HIS A 77 1.38 -3.94 -8.04
N TYR A 78 1.83 -2.80 -7.56
CA TYR A 78 1.29 -1.48 -7.95
C TYR A 78 1.47 -1.17 -9.45
N ALA A 79 2.37 -1.87 -10.12
CA ALA A 79 2.54 -1.78 -11.57
C ALA A 79 1.40 -2.45 -12.36
N PHE A 80 0.55 -3.25 -11.70
CA PHE A 80 -0.51 -4.05 -12.32
C PHE A 80 -1.88 -3.81 -11.64
N PRO A 81 -2.41 -2.57 -11.68
CA PRO A 81 -3.69 -2.25 -11.07
C PRO A 81 -4.85 -2.91 -11.82
N LEU A 82 -5.87 -3.33 -11.07
CA LEU A 82 -7.13 -3.83 -11.61
C LEU A 82 -8.25 -2.82 -11.33
N PRO A 83 -9.18 -2.60 -12.28
CA PRO A 83 -10.20 -1.57 -12.16
C PRO A 83 -11.40 -2.03 -11.31
N LEU A 84 -11.14 -2.64 -10.19
CA LEU A 84 -12.13 -3.16 -9.25
C LEU A 84 -11.86 -2.63 -7.85
N MET A 85 -12.94 -2.34 -7.12
CA MET A 85 -12.86 -1.89 -5.75
C MET A 85 -13.97 -2.55 -4.92
N PRO A 86 -13.69 -3.68 -4.25
CA PRO A 86 -14.64 -4.28 -3.31
C PRO A 86 -14.87 -3.35 -2.11
N VAL A 87 -16.13 -3.24 -1.70
CA VAL A 87 -16.56 -2.47 -0.53
C VAL A 87 -17.19 -3.41 0.48
N MET A 88 -16.69 -3.37 1.70
CA MET A 88 -17.15 -4.17 2.83
C MET A 88 -17.89 -3.29 3.84
N ASP A 89 -19.05 -3.73 4.26
CA ASP A 89 -19.69 -3.21 5.46
C ASP A 89 -19.01 -3.81 6.70
N MET A 90 -18.39 -2.96 7.50
CA MET A 90 -17.63 -3.37 8.68
C MET A 90 -18.52 -3.89 9.82
N ALA A 91 -19.82 -3.57 9.80
CA ALA A 91 -20.76 -4.07 10.81
C ALA A 91 -21.13 -5.53 10.54
N SER A 92 -21.40 -5.88 9.28
CA SER A 92 -21.72 -7.24 8.88
C SER A 92 -20.49 -8.09 8.53
N GLY A 93 -19.35 -7.47 8.26
CA GLY A 93 -18.14 -8.14 7.78
C GLY A 93 -18.29 -8.76 6.38
N GLN A 94 -19.19 -8.22 5.55
CA GLN A 94 -19.48 -8.77 4.22
C GLN A 94 -19.16 -7.77 3.11
N ILE A 95 -18.72 -8.26 1.95
CA ILE A 95 -18.62 -7.46 0.73
C ILE A 95 -20.06 -7.19 0.24
N ILE A 96 -20.44 -5.93 0.21
CA ILE A 96 -21.77 -5.47 -0.18
C ILE A 96 -21.88 -5.07 -1.64
N ARG A 97 -20.77 -4.67 -2.24
CA ARG A 97 -20.66 -4.32 -3.67
C ARG A 97 -19.21 -4.38 -4.14
N VAL A 98 -19.04 -4.36 -5.46
CA VAL A 98 -17.75 -4.19 -6.12
C VAL A 98 -17.88 -3.07 -7.13
N ASP A 99 -17.23 -1.95 -6.86
CA ASP A 99 -17.24 -0.80 -7.75
C ASP A 99 -16.25 -1.02 -8.91
N ARG A 100 -16.62 -0.57 -10.11
CA ARG A 100 -15.78 -0.58 -11.31
C ARG A 100 -15.14 0.79 -11.42
N LEU A 101 -13.82 0.83 -11.45
CA LEU A 101 -13.06 2.08 -11.56
C LEU A 101 -12.86 2.46 -13.03
N ALA A 102 -12.88 3.76 -13.32
CA ALA A 102 -12.50 4.27 -14.63
C ALA A 102 -10.99 4.05 -14.84
N THR A 103 -10.61 3.62 -16.04
CA THR A 103 -9.22 3.28 -16.38
C THR A 103 -8.47 4.43 -17.06
N GLY A 104 -9.12 5.57 -17.29
CA GLY A 104 -8.54 6.76 -17.92
C GLY A 104 -8.35 6.64 -19.43
N GLY A 105 -8.89 5.59 -20.07
CA GLY A 105 -8.93 5.48 -21.52
C GLY A 105 -9.87 6.51 -22.17
N LYS A 106 -9.69 6.78 -23.46
CA LYS A 106 -10.54 7.75 -24.19
C LYS A 106 -12.02 7.39 -24.15
N GLU A 107 -12.32 6.10 -24.11
CA GLU A 107 -13.69 5.57 -24.04
C GLU A 107 -14.27 5.60 -22.62
N ASP A 108 -13.42 5.67 -21.62
CA ASP A 108 -13.83 5.65 -20.22
C ASP A 108 -14.52 6.93 -19.78
N GLY A 109 -13.97 8.07 -20.13
CA GLY A 109 -14.52 9.40 -19.87
C GLY A 109 -15.04 9.62 -18.46
N LEU A 110 -14.51 8.93 -17.45
CA LEU A 110 -15.02 8.88 -16.08
C LEU A 110 -16.39 8.19 -15.97
N LYS A 111 -16.79 7.41 -16.94
CA LYS A 111 -18.01 6.61 -16.90
C LYS A 111 -17.82 5.45 -15.93
N TYR A 112 -18.65 5.43 -14.91
CA TYR A 112 -18.69 4.35 -13.94
C TYR A 112 -18.99 3.01 -14.62
N GLY A 113 -18.19 1.99 -14.35
CA GLY A 113 -18.43 0.63 -14.83
C GLY A 113 -17.92 0.29 -16.23
N THR A 114 -17.07 1.11 -16.83
CA THR A 114 -16.52 0.90 -18.19
C THR A 114 -15.05 0.50 -18.19
N GLY A 115 -14.59 -0.28 -17.23
CA GLY A 115 -13.22 -0.79 -17.21
C GLY A 115 -12.94 -1.74 -18.39
N PRO A 116 -11.73 -1.74 -18.98
CA PRO A 116 -11.39 -2.63 -20.08
C PRO A 116 -11.31 -4.08 -19.58
N LYS A 117 -11.82 -5.01 -20.39
CA LYS A 117 -11.69 -6.44 -20.09
C LYS A 117 -10.24 -6.88 -19.97
N GLU A 118 -9.35 -6.25 -20.72
CA GLU A 118 -7.91 -6.51 -20.76
C GLU A 118 -7.15 -5.52 -19.85
N ALA A 119 -7.46 -5.52 -18.57
CA ALA A 119 -6.95 -4.55 -17.59
C ALA A 119 -5.41 -4.49 -17.54
N LEU A 120 -4.71 -5.58 -17.83
CA LEU A 120 -3.24 -5.67 -17.73
C LEU A 120 -2.51 -5.40 -19.06
N GLN A 121 -3.22 -5.15 -20.15
CA GLN A 121 -2.64 -5.04 -21.50
C GLN A 121 -1.53 -3.98 -21.62
N HIS A 122 -1.68 -2.86 -20.92
CA HIS A 122 -0.75 -1.74 -20.96
C HIS A 122 0.17 -1.66 -19.75
N CYS A 123 0.02 -2.59 -18.80
CA CYS A 123 0.89 -2.64 -17.63
C CYS A 123 2.30 -3.12 -17.99
N ARG A 124 3.29 -2.61 -17.30
CA ARG A 124 4.69 -3.00 -17.44
C ARG A 124 5.31 -3.14 -16.05
N PRO A 125 6.21 -4.12 -15.84
CA PRO A 125 6.93 -4.22 -14.58
C PRO A 125 7.66 -2.92 -14.24
N ALA A 126 7.64 -2.54 -12.98
CA ALA A 126 8.36 -1.39 -12.45
C ALA A 126 8.87 -1.78 -11.04
N GLU A 127 10.04 -2.39 -11.00
CA GLU A 127 10.59 -3.01 -9.81
C GLU A 127 11.52 -2.07 -9.05
N TYR A 128 11.58 -2.22 -7.72
CA TYR A 128 12.51 -1.49 -6.86
C TYR A 128 13.32 -2.40 -5.93
N ILE A 129 13.10 -3.72 -5.99
CA ILE A 129 13.94 -4.70 -5.31
C ILE A 129 15.15 -4.99 -6.20
N PRO A 130 16.38 -4.88 -5.68
CA PRO A 130 17.61 -5.00 -6.50
C PRO A 130 17.64 -6.24 -7.40
N GLU A 131 17.14 -7.35 -6.92
CA GLU A 131 17.14 -8.65 -7.60
C GLU A 131 16.14 -8.71 -8.77
N LEU A 132 15.14 -7.81 -8.78
CA LEU A 132 14.09 -7.77 -9.79
C LEU A 132 14.24 -6.61 -10.78
N ILE A 133 15.16 -5.66 -10.52
CA ILE A 133 15.42 -4.52 -11.40
C ILE A 133 16.14 -5.00 -12.66
N GLU A 134 15.51 -4.80 -13.82
CA GLU A 134 16.14 -5.08 -15.10
C GLU A 134 17.39 -4.21 -15.27
N GLY A 135 18.54 -4.85 -15.55
CA GLY A 135 19.83 -4.17 -15.65
C GLY A 135 20.55 -3.95 -14.32
N GLY A 136 19.93 -4.32 -13.18
CA GLY A 136 20.53 -4.22 -11.86
C GLY A 136 20.61 -2.79 -11.30
N LEU A 137 21.35 -2.64 -10.22
CA LEU A 137 21.54 -1.34 -9.57
C LEU A 137 22.53 -0.46 -10.33
N ARG A 138 22.38 0.86 -10.18
CA ARG A 138 23.34 1.85 -10.71
C ARG A 138 24.77 1.56 -10.25
N GLN A 139 25.72 1.60 -11.18
CA GLN A 139 27.15 1.39 -10.91
C GLN A 139 27.99 2.66 -11.19
N ASP A 140 27.35 3.74 -11.63
CA ASP A 140 28.00 4.98 -12.04
C ASP A 140 28.32 5.95 -10.90
N LEU A 141 27.79 5.68 -9.69
CA LEU A 141 28.00 6.54 -8.53
C LEU A 141 29.21 6.07 -7.71
N LYS A 142 30.01 7.02 -7.28
CA LYS A 142 31.06 6.78 -6.29
C LYS A 142 30.44 6.63 -4.90
N PRO A 143 30.91 5.69 -4.08
CA PRO A 143 30.41 5.54 -2.72
C PRO A 143 30.58 6.81 -1.88
N LEU A 144 29.55 7.17 -1.12
CA LEU A 144 29.63 8.19 -0.09
C LEU A 144 30.05 7.52 1.22
N ASN A 145 31.19 7.95 1.76
CA ASN A 145 31.67 7.47 3.06
C ASN A 145 31.69 8.62 4.07
N VAL A 146 31.06 8.43 5.22
CA VAL A 146 31.16 9.31 6.37
C VAL A 146 32.15 8.68 7.35
N VAL A 147 33.28 9.36 7.57
CA VAL A 147 34.38 8.82 8.39
C VAL A 147 34.64 9.72 9.59
N GLN A 148 34.71 9.12 10.78
CA GLN A 148 35.13 9.78 12.02
C GLN A 148 36.39 9.07 12.56
N PRO A 149 37.60 9.43 12.10
CA PRO A 149 38.84 8.68 12.39
C PRO A 149 39.15 8.54 13.89
N PHE A 150 38.72 9.49 14.70
CA PHE A 150 38.93 9.50 16.16
C PHE A 150 37.67 9.13 16.94
N GLY A 151 36.66 8.57 16.27
CA GLY A 151 35.36 8.26 16.85
C GLY A 151 34.43 9.47 16.94
N PRO A 152 33.17 9.24 17.33
CA PRO A 152 32.16 10.29 17.44
C PRO A 152 32.40 11.23 18.61
N SER A 153 32.08 12.51 18.45
CA SER A 153 32.09 13.50 19.54
C SER A 153 30.87 13.44 20.47
N PHE A 154 30.01 12.47 20.26
CA PHE A 154 28.83 12.22 21.10
C PHE A 154 28.92 10.84 21.76
N THR A 155 28.17 10.64 22.83
CA THR A 155 28.01 9.34 23.47
C THR A 155 26.58 8.86 23.38
N VAL A 156 26.39 7.55 23.25
CA VAL A 156 25.06 6.90 23.28
C VAL A 156 24.99 5.98 24.48
N THR A 157 23.99 6.17 25.33
CA THR A 157 23.79 5.37 26.54
C THR A 157 22.41 4.74 26.50
N GLY A 158 22.29 3.48 26.91
CA GLY A 158 21.01 2.78 26.99
C GLY A 158 20.25 2.74 25.66
N ASN A 159 20.95 2.52 24.55
CA ASN A 159 20.46 2.38 23.18
C ASN A 159 19.79 3.61 22.54
N SER A 160 19.51 4.68 23.27
CA SER A 160 18.77 5.80 22.69
C SER A 160 19.17 7.19 23.19
N LEU A 161 19.80 7.26 24.35
CA LEU A 161 20.18 8.54 24.96
C LEU A 161 21.49 9.04 24.36
N VAL A 162 21.40 10.15 23.64
CA VAL A 162 22.55 10.84 23.06
C VAL A 162 22.95 12.02 23.95
N THR A 163 24.24 12.14 24.23
CA THR A 163 24.84 13.31 24.88
C THR A 163 25.93 13.86 23.94
N TRP A 164 25.77 15.13 23.58
CA TRP A 164 26.72 15.82 22.70
C TRP A 164 26.89 17.28 23.13
N GLN A 165 28.10 17.63 23.56
CA GLN A 165 28.37 18.94 24.16
C GLN A 165 27.42 19.23 25.33
N LYS A 166 26.58 20.27 25.23
CA LYS A 166 25.54 20.62 26.17
C LYS A 166 24.17 20.00 25.88
N TRP A 167 24.04 19.26 24.77
CA TRP A 167 22.80 18.65 24.37
C TRP A 167 22.64 17.24 24.95
N LYS A 168 21.45 16.94 25.40
CA LYS A 168 21.03 15.62 25.85
C LYS A 168 19.63 15.34 25.29
N PHE A 169 19.48 14.23 24.61
CA PHE A 169 18.19 13.84 23.99
C PHE A 169 18.14 12.34 23.73
N ARG A 170 16.93 11.85 23.54
CA ARG A 170 16.70 10.46 23.11
C ARG A 170 16.32 10.42 21.64
N VAL A 171 16.87 9.46 20.91
CA VAL A 171 16.49 9.16 19.54
C VAL A 171 15.66 7.88 19.51
N GLY A 172 14.48 7.96 18.91
CA GLY A 172 13.63 6.82 18.62
C GLY A 172 13.34 6.71 17.13
N PHE A 173 12.85 5.56 16.71
CA PHE A 173 12.35 5.34 15.38
C PHE A 173 11.00 4.66 15.47
N THR A 174 10.02 5.21 14.74
CA THR A 174 8.71 4.62 14.63
C THR A 174 8.38 4.32 13.17
N PRO A 175 7.54 3.32 12.86
CA PRO A 175 7.11 3.06 11.49
C PRO A 175 6.36 4.23 10.85
N ARG A 176 5.76 5.09 11.65
CA ARG A 176 4.92 6.20 11.21
C ARG A 176 5.69 7.50 10.97
N GLU A 177 6.49 7.92 11.97
CA GLU A 177 7.19 9.21 11.96
C GLU A 177 8.64 9.09 11.45
N GLY A 178 9.20 7.88 11.40
CA GLY A 178 10.62 7.69 11.17
C GLY A 178 11.45 8.06 12.40
N ALA A 179 12.47 8.89 12.24
CA ALA A 179 13.32 9.36 13.35
C ALA A 179 12.58 10.38 14.23
N VAL A 180 12.57 10.16 15.53
CA VAL A 180 11.92 11.04 16.52
C VAL A 180 12.91 11.40 17.60
N ILE A 181 12.90 12.66 18.00
CA ILE A 181 13.72 13.17 19.13
C ILE A 181 12.81 13.43 20.33
N HIS A 182 13.19 12.87 21.49
CA HIS A 182 12.50 13.04 22.77
C HIS A 182 13.43 13.62 23.81
N ASP A 183 12.86 14.21 24.85
CA ASP A 183 13.59 14.70 26.05
C ASP A 183 14.77 15.62 25.69
N LEU A 184 14.60 16.50 24.72
CA LEU A 184 15.66 17.43 24.31
C LEU A 184 15.94 18.45 25.38
N VAL A 185 17.16 18.44 25.94
CA VAL A 185 17.63 19.34 26.98
C VAL A 185 18.96 19.98 26.56
N LEU A 186 19.10 21.27 26.83
CA LEU A 186 20.37 22.02 26.75
C LEU A 186 20.80 22.33 28.19
N SER A 187 21.91 21.77 28.65
CA SER A 187 22.47 21.95 30.01
C SER A 187 23.70 22.83 30.03
#